data_10aa6cc5a96561e44cf962cd63e0db3b
#
_entry.id   10aa6cc5a96561e44cf962cd63e0db3b
#
_cell.length_a   1.000
_cell.length_b   1.000
_cell.length_c   1.000
_cell.angle_alpha   90.00
_cell.angle_beta   90.00
_cell.angle_gamma   90.00
#
_symmetry.space_group_name_H-M   'P 1'
#
loop_
_entity.id
_entity.type
_entity.pdbx_description
1 polymer ?
#
loop_
_entity_poly.entity_id
_entity_poly.type
_entity_poly.pdbx_seq_one_letter_code
_entity_poly.pdbx_strand_id
1 'polypeptide(L)'
;MPPVLDRPAQLPTLSNRLRGIAKRAVGEAVHWAWETAIESAAIGPYSKRGRRFGKFGVSSVICFPPNTIFNEQFIHIGEGTMIGPQITLSAGMVPGQACISDPVVKIGDRCLIGKGSCVVGHFEIVIGDDVWTGHNVYITDQNHDYRDVTRPISQQSMPERSVIIGDGSWLGYGVVVLPGARIGKHVVVGANSVVSGELPNFCVAVGSPARVVKRWTEERGWFNVD
;
A
#
# COMPACT_ATOMS: atom_id res chain seq x y z
N MET A 1 26.09 -55.77 -14.15
CA MET A 1 24.93 -55.16 -13.45
C MET A 1 23.67 -55.83 -13.96
N PRO A 2 22.88 -56.51 -13.14
CA PRO A 2 21.58 -57.03 -13.58
C PRO A 2 20.61 -55.89 -13.81
N PRO A 3 19.68 -55.98 -14.78
CA PRO A 3 18.69 -54.92 -15.04
C PRO A 3 17.76 -54.73 -13.86
N VAL A 4 17.54 -53.45 -13.49
CA VAL A 4 16.53 -53.06 -12.51
C VAL A 4 15.17 -53.35 -13.13
N LEU A 5 14.51 -54.38 -12.64
CA LEU A 5 13.13 -54.69 -13.01
C LEU A 5 12.22 -53.54 -12.54
N ASP A 6 11.72 -52.75 -13.49
CA ASP A 6 10.67 -51.78 -13.25
C ASP A 6 9.44 -52.52 -12.63
N ARG A 7 9.14 -52.19 -11.37
CA ARG A 7 7.90 -52.68 -10.76
C ARG A 7 6.72 -51.98 -11.47
N PRO A 8 5.75 -52.71 -12.03
CA PRO A 8 4.60 -52.10 -12.63
C PRO A 8 3.90 -51.21 -11.60
N ALA A 9 3.63 -49.96 -11.97
CA ALA A 9 2.92 -48.99 -11.14
C ALA A 9 1.57 -49.63 -10.71
N GLN A 10 1.42 -49.89 -9.42
CA GLN A 10 0.16 -50.43 -8.91
C GLN A 10 -0.95 -49.42 -9.13
N LEU A 11 -1.97 -49.79 -9.87
CA LEU A 11 -3.17 -48.94 -10.08
C LEU A 11 -3.80 -48.62 -8.71
N PRO A 12 -4.14 -47.37 -8.46
CA PRO A 12 -4.70 -46.95 -7.17
C PRO A 12 -6.00 -47.71 -6.91
N THR A 13 -6.15 -48.26 -5.69
CA THR A 13 -7.37 -48.94 -5.25
C THR A 13 -8.58 -48.04 -5.36
N LEU A 14 -9.78 -48.61 -5.49
CA LEU A 14 -11.03 -47.88 -5.56
C LEU A 14 -11.18 -46.87 -4.40
N SER A 15 -10.78 -47.30 -3.19
CA SER A 15 -10.80 -46.43 -2.00
C SER A 15 -9.86 -45.23 -2.13
N ASN A 16 -8.70 -45.41 -2.73
CA ASN A 16 -7.76 -44.29 -2.97
C ASN A 16 -8.26 -43.32 -4.05
N ARG A 17 -8.97 -43.84 -5.08
CA ARG A 17 -9.63 -42.99 -6.10
C ARG A 17 -10.75 -42.15 -5.49
N LEU A 18 -11.62 -42.77 -4.67
CA LEU A 18 -12.72 -42.07 -3.98
C LEU A 18 -12.21 -41.01 -3.00
N ARG A 19 -11.17 -41.32 -2.23
CA ARG A 19 -10.50 -40.35 -1.34
C ARG A 19 -9.92 -39.16 -2.16
N GLY A 20 -9.34 -39.44 -3.30
CA GLY A 20 -8.81 -38.41 -4.20
C GLY A 20 -9.90 -37.48 -4.76
N ILE A 21 -11.06 -38.03 -5.11
CA ILE A 21 -12.22 -37.27 -5.58
C ILE A 21 -12.77 -36.39 -4.44
N ALA A 22 -12.98 -36.97 -3.26
CA ALA A 22 -13.47 -36.24 -2.10
C ALA A 22 -12.53 -35.09 -1.70
N LYS A 23 -11.21 -35.34 -1.69
CA LYS A 23 -10.22 -34.30 -1.39
C LYS A 23 -10.25 -33.15 -2.39
N ARG A 24 -10.44 -33.44 -3.69
CA ARG A 24 -10.56 -32.41 -4.73
C ARG A 24 -11.83 -31.57 -4.54
N ALA A 25 -12.98 -32.22 -4.31
CA ALA A 25 -14.24 -31.52 -4.09
C ALA A 25 -14.20 -30.60 -2.86
N VAL A 26 -13.57 -31.07 -1.76
CA VAL A 26 -13.33 -30.23 -0.57
C VAL A 26 -12.41 -29.04 -0.91
N GLY A 27 -11.34 -29.28 -1.68
CA GLY A 27 -10.43 -28.21 -2.10
C GLY A 27 -11.14 -27.14 -2.93
N GLU A 28 -11.94 -27.52 -3.92
CA GLU A 28 -12.73 -26.61 -4.74
C GLU A 28 -13.74 -25.80 -3.90
N ALA A 29 -14.43 -26.47 -2.96
CA ALA A 29 -15.36 -25.79 -2.08
C ALA A 29 -14.66 -24.74 -1.16
N VAL A 30 -13.46 -25.09 -0.66
CA VAL A 30 -12.66 -24.15 0.15
C VAL A 30 -12.21 -22.95 -0.69
N HIS A 31 -11.72 -23.17 -1.92
CA HIS A 31 -11.34 -22.08 -2.82
C HIS A 31 -12.52 -21.19 -3.15
N TRP A 32 -13.64 -21.76 -3.54
CA TRP A 32 -14.86 -20.98 -3.83
C TRP A 32 -15.33 -20.16 -2.62
N ALA A 33 -15.37 -20.75 -1.43
CA ALA A 33 -15.77 -20.05 -0.23
C ALA A 33 -14.82 -18.91 0.12
N TRP A 34 -13.51 -19.13 -0.08
CA TRP A 34 -12.50 -18.13 0.18
C TRP A 34 -12.57 -16.96 -0.81
N GLU A 35 -12.68 -17.23 -2.09
CA GLU A 35 -12.85 -16.20 -3.13
C GLU A 35 -14.13 -15.39 -2.90
N THR A 36 -15.25 -16.07 -2.63
CA THR A 36 -16.51 -15.40 -2.28
C THR A 36 -16.37 -14.51 -1.04
N ALA A 37 -15.65 -14.96 -0.02
CA ALA A 37 -15.41 -14.17 1.19
C ALA A 37 -14.56 -12.93 0.89
N ILE A 38 -13.49 -13.08 0.09
CA ILE A 38 -12.61 -11.96 -0.30
C ILE A 38 -13.40 -10.89 -1.08
N GLU A 39 -14.17 -11.31 -2.07
CA GLU A 39 -14.94 -10.39 -2.92
C GLU A 39 -16.06 -9.69 -2.12
N SER A 40 -16.82 -10.47 -1.33
CA SER A 40 -17.97 -9.95 -0.58
C SER A 40 -17.56 -9.05 0.59
N ALA A 41 -16.37 -9.25 1.16
CA ALA A 41 -15.90 -8.47 2.31
C ALA A 41 -15.07 -7.24 1.93
N ALA A 42 -14.85 -6.99 0.64
CA ALA A 42 -14.21 -5.77 0.16
C ALA A 42 -15.02 -4.52 0.58
N ILE A 43 -14.30 -3.45 0.91
CA ILE A 43 -14.92 -2.20 1.36
C ILE A 43 -15.07 -1.29 0.13
N GLY A 44 -16.30 -1.04 -0.27
CA GLY A 44 -16.64 -0.07 -1.33
C GLY A 44 -17.43 1.11 -0.75
N PRO A 45 -17.67 2.16 -1.55
CA PRO A 45 -18.31 3.41 -1.08
C PRO A 45 -19.71 3.21 -0.51
N TYR A 46 -20.44 2.21 -0.99
CA TYR A 46 -21.81 1.92 -0.56
C TYR A 46 -21.89 0.91 0.60
N SER A 47 -20.77 0.29 0.99
CA SER A 47 -20.73 -0.62 2.13
C SER A 47 -20.94 0.15 3.45
N LYS A 48 -21.41 -0.55 4.50
CA LYS A 48 -21.58 0.07 5.83
C LYS A 48 -20.27 0.69 6.34
N ARG A 49 -19.13 0.06 6.07
CA ARG A 49 -17.82 0.58 6.48
C ARG A 49 -17.34 1.71 5.57
N GLY A 50 -17.58 1.62 4.28
CA GLY A 50 -17.20 2.66 3.33
C GLY A 50 -17.84 4.02 3.60
N ARG A 51 -19.11 4.01 4.11
CA ARG A 51 -19.82 5.22 4.51
C ARG A 51 -19.27 5.92 5.75
N ARG A 52 -18.28 5.35 6.43
CA ARG A 52 -17.58 5.99 7.56
C ARG A 52 -16.44 6.90 7.11
N PHE A 53 -15.96 6.72 5.87
CA PHE A 53 -14.92 7.58 5.31
C PHE A 53 -15.46 9.00 5.06
N GLY A 54 -14.60 10.00 5.24
CA GLY A 54 -14.95 11.38 4.93
C GLY A 54 -15.32 11.56 3.45
N LYS A 55 -14.57 10.88 2.55
CA LYS A 55 -14.92 10.69 1.15
C LYS A 55 -14.51 9.29 0.69
N PHE A 56 -15.38 8.63 -0.07
CA PHE A 56 -15.06 7.36 -0.74
C PHE A 56 -15.66 7.40 -2.14
N GLY A 57 -14.80 7.58 -3.15
CA GLY A 57 -15.20 7.77 -4.54
C GLY A 57 -15.86 6.54 -5.15
N VAL A 58 -16.71 6.77 -6.14
CA VAL A 58 -17.34 5.68 -6.91
C VAL A 58 -16.29 4.81 -7.60
N SER A 59 -16.61 3.54 -7.78
CA SER A 59 -15.70 2.55 -8.37
C SER A 59 -14.37 2.35 -7.62
N SER A 60 -14.25 2.85 -6.39
CA SER A 60 -13.10 2.61 -5.54
C SER A 60 -13.33 1.46 -4.58
N VAL A 61 -12.26 0.77 -4.21
CA VAL A 61 -12.33 -0.43 -3.37
C VAL A 61 -11.10 -0.56 -2.46
N ILE A 62 -11.33 -0.98 -1.22
CA ILE A 62 -10.29 -1.53 -0.35
C ILE A 62 -10.47 -3.04 -0.30
N CYS A 63 -9.46 -3.78 -0.79
CA CYS A 63 -9.49 -5.23 -0.87
C CYS A 63 -9.45 -5.87 0.53
N PHE A 64 -10.14 -6.99 0.67
CA PHE A 64 -10.11 -7.79 1.89
C PHE A 64 -8.94 -8.80 1.90
N PRO A 65 -8.38 -9.13 3.08
CA PRO A 65 -8.58 -8.49 4.36
C PRO A 65 -7.74 -7.20 4.49
N PRO A 66 -8.29 -6.10 4.99
CA PRO A 66 -7.46 -5.00 5.46
C PRO A 66 -6.74 -5.41 6.74
N ASN A 67 -5.63 -4.74 7.06
CA ASN A 67 -4.97 -4.88 8.36
C ASN A 67 -5.65 -3.93 9.37
N THR A 68 -5.19 -2.71 9.47
CA THR A 68 -5.71 -1.72 10.42
C THR A 68 -6.26 -0.52 9.68
N ILE A 69 -7.52 -0.17 9.96
CA ILE A 69 -8.13 1.07 9.45
C ILE A 69 -8.90 1.71 10.61
N PHE A 70 -8.60 2.98 10.90
CA PHE A 70 -9.33 3.76 11.90
C PHE A 70 -9.36 5.25 11.57
N ASN A 71 -10.32 5.96 12.19
CA ASN A 71 -10.61 7.37 11.98
C ASN A 71 -10.92 7.70 10.52
N GLU A 72 -11.70 6.82 9.90
CA GLU A 72 -12.06 6.85 8.48
C GLU A 72 -12.68 8.19 8.06
N GLN A 73 -13.33 8.91 8.98
CA GLN A 73 -13.93 10.22 8.69
C GLN A 73 -12.90 11.29 8.24
N PHE A 74 -11.63 11.12 8.61
CA PHE A 74 -10.54 12.01 8.19
C PHE A 74 -9.73 11.46 7.00
N ILE A 75 -10.26 10.44 6.33
CA ILE A 75 -9.61 9.78 5.19
C ILE A 75 -10.50 9.98 3.96
N HIS A 76 -9.95 10.61 2.93
CA HIS A 76 -10.61 10.82 1.65
C HIS A 76 -9.97 9.95 0.57
N ILE A 77 -10.79 9.20 -0.15
CA ILE A 77 -10.39 8.35 -1.28
C ILE A 77 -11.14 8.85 -2.51
N GLY A 78 -10.42 9.11 -3.58
CA GLY A 78 -10.95 9.52 -4.88
C GLY A 78 -11.70 8.41 -5.62
N GLU A 79 -12.01 8.64 -6.89
CA GLU A 79 -12.77 7.72 -7.74
C GLU A 79 -11.86 6.70 -8.46
N GLY A 80 -12.34 5.48 -8.70
CA GLY A 80 -11.61 4.46 -9.44
C GLY A 80 -10.31 4.00 -8.79
N THR A 81 -10.13 4.23 -7.49
CA THR A 81 -8.92 3.90 -6.73
C THR A 81 -9.01 2.51 -6.11
N MET A 82 -8.01 1.68 -6.35
CA MET A 82 -7.87 0.36 -5.75
C MET A 82 -6.81 0.36 -4.64
N ILE A 83 -7.20 -0.07 -3.46
CA ILE A 83 -6.30 -0.25 -2.32
C ILE A 83 -6.21 -1.74 -2.01
N GLY A 84 -5.01 -2.30 -2.13
CA GLY A 84 -4.73 -3.73 -1.97
C GLY A 84 -5.00 -4.26 -0.57
N PRO A 85 -5.06 -5.59 -0.41
CA PRO A 85 -5.30 -6.21 0.89
C PRO A 85 -4.15 -5.99 1.86
N GLN A 86 -4.39 -6.24 3.14
CA GLN A 86 -3.43 -6.05 4.24
C GLN A 86 -2.94 -4.60 4.38
N ILE A 87 -3.75 -3.64 3.93
CA ILE A 87 -3.47 -2.21 4.07
C ILE A 87 -3.58 -1.78 5.54
N THR A 88 -2.65 -0.95 6.00
CA THR A 88 -2.84 -0.07 7.17
C THR A 88 -3.15 1.33 6.67
N LEU A 89 -4.30 1.86 7.07
CA LEU A 89 -4.77 3.17 6.65
C LEU A 89 -5.38 3.88 7.86
N SER A 90 -4.71 4.90 8.36
CA SER A 90 -5.12 5.55 9.60
C SER A 90 -4.91 7.06 9.60
N ALA A 91 -5.76 7.74 10.35
CA ALA A 91 -5.63 9.14 10.70
C ALA A 91 -5.53 9.29 12.22
N GLY A 92 -4.53 10.04 12.70
CA GLY A 92 -4.25 10.17 14.14
C GLY A 92 -3.54 8.95 14.75
N MET A 93 -3.30 9.02 16.06
CA MET A 93 -2.54 8.01 16.84
C MET A 93 -3.38 6.82 17.27
N VAL A 94 -4.64 7.07 17.63
CA VAL A 94 -5.53 6.07 18.22
C VAL A 94 -6.94 6.19 17.64
N PRO A 95 -7.70 5.09 17.65
CA PRO A 95 -9.11 5.14 17.23
C PRO A 95 -9.92 6.13 18.05
N GLY A 96 -10.74 6.95 17.39
CA GLY A 96 -11.61 7.94 18.03
C GLY A 96 -10.93 9.26 18.38
N GLN A 97 -9.67 9.44 18.06
CA GLN A 97 -8.97 10.72 18.26
C GLN A 97 -9.58 11.79 17.34
N ALA A 98 -9.77 12.99 17.87
CA ALA A 98 -10.04 14.17 17.05
C ALA A 98 -8.75 14.60 16.34
N CYS A 99 -8.83 14.77 15.02
CA CYS A 99 -7.71 15.24 14.21
C CYS A 99 -7.84 16.76 13.97
N ILE A 100 -6.70 17.42 13.78
CA ILE A 100 -6.65 18.87 13.55
C ILE A 100 -6.97 19.17 12.08
N SER A 101 -6.58 18.29 11.17
CA SER A 101 -6.80 18.43 9.72
C SER A 101 -7.96 17.56 9.25
N ASP A 102 -8.67 18.03 8.22
CA ASP A 102 -9.68 17.26 7.51
C ASP A 102 -9.63 17.60 6.01
N PRO A 103 -9.18 16.65 5.17
CA PRO A 103 -8.68 15.33 5.52
C PRO A 103 -7.25 15.33 6.10
N VAL A 104 -6.94 14.33 6.93
CA VAL A 104 -5.56 13.98 7.31
C VAL A 104 -4.88 13.16 6.23
N VAL A 105 -5.63 12.22 5.61
CA VAL A 105 -5.15 11.41 4.49
C VAL A 105 -6.06 11.63 3.30
N LYS A 106 -5.47 12.08 2.19
CA LYS A 106 -6.14 12.20 0.90
C LYS A 106 -5.43 11.33 -0.13
N ILE A 107 -6.18 10.43 -0.75
CA ILE A 107 -5.75 9.61 -1.89
C ILE A 107 -6.60 10.04 -3.08
N GLY A 108 -5.95 10.38 -4.19
CA GLY A 108 -6.60 10.86 -5.39
C GLY A 108 -7.36 9.79 -6.18
N ASP A 109 -7.71 10.15 -7.41
CA ASP A 109 -8.46 9.31 -8.33
C ASP A 109 -7.53 8.31 -9.07
N ARG A 110 -8.07 7.16 -9.48
CA ARG A 110 -7.39 6.14 -10.32
C ARG A 110 -6.04 5.67 -9.75
N CYS A 111 -5.89 5.74 -8.43
CA CYS A 111 -4.70 5.26 -7.74
C CYS A 111 -4.72 3.73 -7.57
N LEU A 112 -3.52 3.14 -7.48
CA LEU A 112 -3.33 1.76 -7.07
C LEU A 112 -2.35 1.72 -5.89
N ILE A 113 -2.86 1.39 -4.70
CA ILE A 113 -2.03 1.22 -3.51
C ILE A 113 -1.79 -0.27 -3.29
N GLY A 114 -0.54 -0.71 -3.41
CA GLY A 114 -0.18 -2.12 -3.39
C GLY A 114 -0.42 -2.80 -2.04
N LYS A 115 -0.58 -4.13 -2.06
CA LYS A 115 -0.77 -5.00 -0.89
C LYS A 115 0.25 -4.70 0.21
N GLY A 116 -0.20 -4.75 1.47
CA GLY A 116 0.66 -4.63 2.65
C GLY A 116 1.23 -3.23 2.89
N SER A 117 0.81 -2.24 2.11
CA SER A 117 1.26 -0.86 2.30
C SER A 117 0.66 -0.25 3.57
N CYS A 118 1.34 0.78 4.08
CA CYS A 118 0.91 1.54 5.26
C CYS A 118 0.87 3.03 4.91
N VAL A 119 -0.28 3.66 5.07
CA VAL A 119 -0.47 5.11 4.99
C VAL A 119 -0.96 5.57 6.35
N VAL A 120 -0.05 6.15 7.13
CA VAL A 120 -0.27 6.49 8.53
C VAL A 120 -0.10 8.00 8.68
N GLY A 121 -1.23 8.72 8.62
CA GLY A 121 -1.28 10.17 8.70
C GLY A 121 -1.64 10.67 10.09
N HIS A 122 -1.02 11.75 10.49
CA HIS A 122 -1.32 12.47 11.72
C HIS A 122 -1.73 13.90 11.46
N PHE A 123 -1.10 14.53 10.49
CA PHE A 123 -1.28 15.91 10.13
C PHE A 123 -1.81 16.06 8.69
N GLU A 124 -1.00 15.65 7.68
CA GLU A 124 -1.41 15.74 6.29
C GLU A 124 -0.60 14.82 5.38
N ILE A 125 -1.26 13.87 4.73
CA ILE A 125 -0.72 13.07 3.62
C ILE A 125 -1.61 13.28 2.41
N VAL A 126 -1.03 13.79 1.32
CA VAL A 126 -1.72 13.98 0.03
C VAL A 126 -1.05 13.11 -1.02
N ILE A 127 -1.81 12.16 -1.56
CA ILE A 127 -1.45 11.35 -2.72
C ILE A 127 -2.31 11.86 -3.87
N GLY A 128 -1.68 12.31 -4.95
CA GLY A 128 -2.33 12.85 -6.14
C GLY A 128 -3.08 11.78 -6.95
N ASP A 129 -3.54 12.16 -8.12
CA ASP A 129 -4.25 11.28 -9.05
C ASP A 129 -3.27 10.37 -9.81
N ASP A 130 -3.76 9.21 -10.26
CA ASP A 130 -3.00 8.25 -11.08
C ASP A 130 -1.68 7.79 -10.42
N VAL A 131 -1.60 7.83 -9.09
CA VAL A 131 -0.41 7.35 -8.35
C VAL A 131 -0.50 5.85 -8.15
N TRP A 132 0.54 5.15 -8.58
CA TRP A 132 0.65 3.71 -8.39
C TRP A 132 1.78 3.37 -7.41
N THR A 133 1.52 2.43 -6.52
CA THR A 133 2.55 1.90 -5.62
C THR A 133 2.73 0.40 -5.82
N GLY A 134 3.96 -0.05 -5.68
CA GLY A 134 4.26 -1.46 -5.42
C GLY A 134 3.71 -1.90 -4.05
N HIS A 135 4.00 -3.13 -3.68
CA HIS A 135 3.60 -3.67 -2.37
C HIS A 135 4.50 -3.14 -1.25
N ASN A 136 3.99 -3.16 -0.01
CA ASN A 136 4.73 -2.85 1.21
C ASN A 136 5.35 -1.43 1.23
N VAL A 137 4.70 -0.46 0.62
CA VAL A 137 5.11 0.95 0.69
C VAL A 137 4.67 1.52 2.03
N TYR A 138 5.57 2.26 2.70
CA TYR A 138 5.28 2.93 3.96
C TYR A 138 5.30 4.45 3.77
N ILE A 139 4.21 5.12 4.13
CA ILE A 139 4.05 6.57 4.02
C ILE A 139 3.62 7.11 5.38
N THR A 140 4.37 8.03 5.94
CA THR A 140 4.04 8.70 7.21
C THR A 140 4.47 10.16 7.21
N ASP A 141 3.70 11.00 7.87
CA ASP A 141 3.95 12.42 8.07
C ASP A 141 4.47 12.77 9.47
N GLN A 142 4.72 11.75 10.30
CA GLN A 142 5.12 11.87 11.69
C GLN A 142 6.42 11.14 11.96
N ASN A 143 7.21 11.69 12.92
CA ASN A 143 8.39 11.03 13.47
C ASN A 143 8.41 11.21 15.00
N HIS A 144 9.31 10.51 15.68
CA HIS A 144 9.59 10.71 17.09
C HIS A 144 10.77 11.67 17.29
N ASP A 145 10.64 12.60 18.24
CA ASP A 145 11.79 13.39 18.69
C ASP A 145 12.70 12.52 19.56
N TYR A 146 13.99 12.70 19.42
CA TYR A 146 15.03 11.94 20.12
C TYR A 146 16.14 12.84 20.72
N ARG A 147 15.99 14.14 20.60
CA ARG A 147 17.07 15.11 20.93
C ARG A 147 17.32 15.22 22.41
N ASP A 148 16.34 14.99 23.24
CA ASP A 148 16.51 14.97 24.68
C ASP A 148 16.94 13.56 25.13
N VAL A 149 18.25 13.38 25.34
CA VAL A 149 18.84 12.10 25.75
C VAL A 149 18.54 11.72 27.21
N THR A 150 17.95 12.63 27.99
CA THR A 150 17.61 12.40 29.41
C THR A 150 16.22 11.77 29.56
N ARG A 151 15.43 11.69 28.48
CA ARG A 151 14.06 11.17 28.48
C ARG A 151 13.91 10.05 27.44
N PRO A 152 13.11 9.02 27.74
CA PRO A 152 12.73 8.04 26.73
C PRO A 152 12.09 8.71 25.50
N ILE A 153 12.35 8.17 24.30
CA ILE A 153 11.76 8.68 23.03
C ILE A 153 10.24 8.72 23.11
N SER A 154 9.62 7.72 23.75
CA SER A 154 8.17 7.64 23.93
C SER A 154 7.53 8.77 24.74
N GLN A 155 8.35 9.56 25.45
CA GLN A 155 7.91 10.71 26.26
C GLN A 155 8.25 12.05 25.62
N GLN A 156 8.83 12.02 24.42
CA GLN A 156 9.17 13.23 23.68
C GLN A 156 8.08 13.57 22.65
N SER A 157 8.19 14.77 22.09
CA SER A 157 7.24 15.23 21.07
C SER A 157 7.31 14.37 19.79
N MET A 158 6.27 14.44 19.01
CA MET A 158 6.20 13.77 17.71
C MET A 158 6.02 14.83 16.62
N PRO A 159 7.13 15.34 16.04
CA PRO A 159 7.07 16.36 15.00
C PRO A 159 6.40 15.82 13.75
N GLU A 160 5.48 16.59 13.21
CA GLU A 160 4.69 16.29 12.03
C GLU A 160 5.11 17.20 10.87
N ARG A 161 5.16 16.67 9.66
CA ARG A 161 5.43 17.42 8.44
C ARG A 161 4.65 16.80 7.28
N SER A 162 3.85 17.60 6.58
CA SER A 162 3.04 17.12 5.46
C SER A 162 3.85 16.36 4.42
N VAL A 163 3.25 15.29 3.89
CA VAL A 163 3.78 14.49 2.79
C VAL A 163 2.93 14.71 1.57
N ILE A 164 3.56 15.06 0.45
CA ILE A 164 2.89 15.29 -0.83
C ILE A 164 3.49 14.37 -1.88
N ILE A 165 2.64 13.63 -2.60
CA ILE A 165 3.01 12.79 -3.74
C ILE A 165 2.20 13.28 -4.94
N GLY A 166 2.89 13.79 -5.96
CA GLY A 166 2.29 14.36 -7.16
C GLY A 166 1.74 13.31 -8.12
N ASP A 167 0.82 13.77 -8.98
CA ASP A 167 0.07 12.96 -9.92
C ASP A 167 0.96 12.11 -10.84
N GLY A 168 0.47 10.95 -11.24
CA GLY A 168 1.11 10.07 -12.21
C GLY A 168 2.43 9.46 -11.74
N SER A 169 2.73 9.49 -10.43
CA SER A 169 3.98 8.98 -9.87
C SER A 169 3.88 7.48 -9.58
N TRP A 170 5.01 6.79 -9.64
CA TRP A 170 5.13 5.37 -9.31
C TRP A 170 6.17 5.14 -8.21
N LEU A 171 5.72 4.56 -7.10
CA LEU A 171 6.58 4.13 -6.00
C LEU A 171 6.79 2.62 -6.09
N GLY A 172 8.05 2.19 -6.24
CA GLY A 172 8.41 0.77 -6.30
C GLY A 172 8.11 0.02 -4.99
N TYR A 173 8.30 -1.30 -5.02
CA TYR A 173 8.16 -2.16 -3.84
C TYR A 173 8.98 -1.65 -2.66
N GLY A 174 8.39 -1.64 -1.46
CA GLY A 174 9.11 -1.35 -0.21
C GLY A 174 9.63 0.08 -0.08
N VAL A 175 9.14 1.02 -0.90
CA VAL A 175 9.51 2.44 -0.76
C VAL A 175 9.01 2.97 0.58
N VAL A 176 9.87 3.75 1.25
CA VAL A 176 9.54 4.47 2.49
C VAL A 176 9.50 5.96 2.20
N VAL A 177 8.38 6.61 2.52
CA VAL A 177 8.19 8.06 2.39
C VAL A 177 8.08 8.65 3.79
N LEU A 178 9.04 9.49 4.15
CA LEU A 178 9.21 10.06 5.48
C LEU A 178 8.59 11.46 5.60
N PRO A 179 8.37 11.96 6.83
CA PRO A 179 7.78 13.27 7.09
C PRO A 179 8.48 14.41 6.37
N GLY A 180 7.70 15.25 5.70
CA GLY A 180 8.18 16.39 4.91
C GLY A 180 8.61 16.04 3.49
N ALA A 181 8.47 14.79 3.05
CA ALA A 181 8.77 14.42 1.67
C ALA A 181 7.81 15.08 0.69
N ARG A 182 8.36 15.60 -0.40
CA ARG A 182 7.62 16.19 -1.51
C ARG A 182 8.06 15.55 -2.80
N ILE A 183 7.24 14.65 -3.31
CA ILE A 183 7.45 13.94 -4.57
C ILE A 183 6.65 14.68 -5.63
N GLY A 184 7.31 15.15 -6.67
CA GLY A 184 6.70 15.86 -7.78
C GLY A 184 5.80 14.99 -8.64
N LYS A 185 5.33 15.52 -9.76
CA LYS A 185 4.50 14.79 -10.72
C LYS A 185 5.36 13.88 -11.61
N HIS A 186 4.79 12.73 -11.98
CA HIS A 186 5.41 11.78 -12.90
C HIS A 186 6.82 11.36 -12.44
N VAL A 187 6.95 11.06 -11.15
CA VAL A 187 8.20 10.62 -10.53
C VAL A 187 8.19 9.11 -10.37
N VAL A 188 9.31 8.48 -10.71
CA VAL A 188 9.55 7.07 -10.42
C VAL A 188 10.50 6.95 -9.24
N VAL A 189 10.05 6.29 -8.18
CA VAL A 189 10.90 5.95 -7.03
C VAL A 189 11.21 4.46 -7.06
N GLY A 190 12.48 4.11 -7.21
CA GLY A 190 12.93 2.71 -7.28
C GLY A 190 12.66 1.94 -6.00
N ALA A 191 12.53 0.61 -6.12
CA ALA A 191 12.22 -0.26 -4.98
C ALA A 191 13.21 -0.09 -3.81
N ASN A 192 12.71 -0.23 -2.56
CA ASN A 192 13.45 -0.10 -1.31
C ASN A 192 14.15 1.26 -1.10
N SER A 193 13.72 2.29 -1.80
CA SER A 193 14.23 3.64 -1.61
C SER A 193 13.58 4.33 -0.42
N VAL A 194 14.31 5.26 0.22
CA VAL A 194 13.81 6.09 1.33
C VAL A 194 13.79 7.54 0.90
N VAL A 195 12.60 8.12 0.77
CA VAL A 195 12.38 9.51 0.40
C VAL A 195 12.18 10.34 1.67
N SER A 196 13.11 11.27 1.95
CA SER A 196 13.09 12.15 3.12
C SER A 196 13.16 13.64 2.76
N GLY A 197 13.01 14.00 1.50
CA GLY A 197 13.12 15.37 1.00
C GLY A 197 12.36 15.56 -0.31
N GLU A 198 12.79 16.51 -1.13
CA GLU A 198 12.12 16.86 -2.37
C GLU A 198 12.68 16.07 -3.56
N LEU A 199 11.77 15.53 -4.37
CA LEU A 199 12.05 14.97 -5.68
C LEU A 199 11.30 15.81 -6.71
N PRO A 200 11.99 16.43 -7.69
CA PRO A 200 11.36 17.29 -8.67
C PRO A 200 10.47 16.50 -9.64
N ASN A 201 9.59 17.20 -10.36
CA ASN A 201 8.80 16.58 -11.41
C ASN A 201 9.68 15.87 -12.45
N PHE A 202 9.13 14.82 -13.07
CA PHE A 202 9.73 14.13 -14.21
C PHE A 202 11.14 13.61 -13.91
N CYS A 203 11.28 12.84 -12.83
CA CYS A 203 12.56 12.23 -12.48
C CYS A 203 12.43 10.76 -12.07
N VAL A 204 13.55 10.08 -12.07
CA VAL A 204 13.73 8.77 -11.46
C VAL A 204 14.68 8.94 -10.29
N ALA A 205 14.29 8.46 -9.12
CA ALA A 205 15.09 8.51 -7.90
C ALA A 205 15.24 7.12 -7.30
N VAL A 206 16.41 6.80 -6.75
CA VAL A 206 16.71 5.52 -6.12
C VAL A 206 17.59 5.70 -4.89
N GLY A 207 17.57 4.71 -4.00
CA GLY A 207 18.50 4.60 -2.88
C GLY A 207 17.94 5.04 -1.53
N SER A 208 18.76 4.91 -0.49
CA SER A 208 18.47 5.32 0.88
C SER A 208 19.62 6.15 1.45
N PRO A 209 19.48 7.47 1.49
CA PRO A 209 18.35 8.29 1.03
C PRO A 209 18.22 8.30 -0.51
N ALA A 210 17.00 8.47 -1.01
CA ALA A 210 16.73 8.53 -2.44
C ALA A 210 17.42 9.74 -3.10
N ARG A 211 18.05 9.49 -4.27
CA ARG A 211 18.70 10.52 -5.09
C ARG A 211 18.21 10.41 -6.52
N VAL A 212 18.05 11.55 -7.17
CA VAL A 212 17.67 11.62 -8.58
C VAL A 212 18.81 11.06 -9.43
N VAL A 213 18.51 10.04 -10.23
CA VAL A 213 19.46 9.40 -11.15
C VAL A 213 19.10 9.66 -12.61
N LYS A 214 17.85 10.03 -12.90
CA LYS A 214 17.42 10.45 -14.24
C LYS A 214 16.47 11.63 -14.15
N ARG A 215 16.50 12.46 -15.18
CA ARG A 215 15.55 13.57 -15.41
C ARG A 215 15.01 13.52 -16.81
N TRP A 216 13.86 14.11 -17.00
CA TRP A 216 13.29 14.35 -18.31
C TRP A 216 13.16 15.86 -18.55
N THR A 217 13.48 16.30 -19.76
CA THR A 217 13.14 17.64 -20.27
C THR A 217 12.62 17.51 -21.69
N GLU A 218 11.87 18.50 -22.14
CA GLU A 218 11.32 18.52 -23.50
C GLU A 218 12.41 18.47 -24.58
N GLU A 219 13.56 19.11 -24.33
CA GLU A 219 14.67 19.20 -25.27
C GLU A 219 15.50 17.91 -25.36
N ARG A 220 15.67 17.18 -24.26
CA ARG A 220 16.60 16.04 -24.15
C ARG A 220 15.92 14.68 -24.00
N GLY A 221 14.59 14.65 -23.73
CA GLY A 221 13.94 13.43 -23.25
C GLY A 221 14.51 12.98 -21.92
N TRP A 222 14.54 11.67 -21.66
CA TRP A 222 15.12 11.08 -20.44
C TRP A 222 16.65 11.00 -20.53
N PHE A 223 17.36 11.54 -19.54
CA PHE A 223 18.82 11.48 -19.43
C PHE A 223 19.26 11.19 -18.00
N ASN A 224 20.45 10.60 -17.85
CA ASN A 224 21.06 10.36 -16.54
C ASN A 224 21.55 11.68 -15.93
N VAL A 225 21.45 11.77 -14.61
CA VAL A 225 22.04 12.86 -13.81
C VAL A 225 23.31 12.29 -13.19
N ASP A 226 24.43 12.98 -13.40
CA ASP A 226 25.74 12.62 -12.85
C ASP A 226 25.78 12.87 -11.33
#